data_495a29f30f1710b988d7aa902803686a
#
_entry.id   495a29f30f1710b988d7aa902803686a
#
_cell.length_a   1.000
_cell.length_b   1.000
_cell.length_c   1.000
_cell.angle_alpha   90.00
_cell.angle_beta   90.00
_cell.angle_gamma   90.00
#
_symmetry.space_group_name_H-M   'P 1'
#
loop_
_entity.id
_entity.type
_entity.pdbx_description
1 polymer ?
#
loop_
_entity_poly.entity_id
_entity_poly.type
_entity_poly.pdbx_seq_one_letter_code
_entity_poly.pdbx_strand_id
1 'polypeptide(L)'
;MVPGTIKIERDNMKTRLTNLLTFKYANIQIPHNLLNCVIGSYAAVFLKYKGFTNTELGIALSTGAIISIIIQPIIASFADKTDKLTLRQVNMLLIAMNFLLGFIMLFGNNSKPIVFLVFIVANSIQLSLTSVINALAVEYINKGIFLNFGVARGLGSLMFAILSLALGFIVEISNPNILILAYLILYFLLFWNTFLFKLKPSYQKHFTSPAKNKISENEAPKSSSSTFAFFKKYKRFTLFLIGVTLMYYSYLMINTYLINIVESFGGNSENLGIGLALAAALELPVMASFTKLLKRFKCSFIIKFSAVFY
;
A
#
# COMPACT_ATOMS: atom_id res chain seq x y z
N MET A 1 37.27 4.66 30.10
CA MET A 1 36.45 3.93 29.10
C MET A 1 37.02 4.21 27.70
N VAL A 2 37.34 3.17 26.95
CA VAL A 2 38.04 3.29 25.65
C VAL A 2 37.05 3.84 24.60
N PRO A 3 37.40 4.87 23.81
CA PRO A 3 36.49 5.49 22.83
C PRO A 3 35.91 4.52 21.78
N GLY A 4 36.58 3.40 21.51
CA GLY A 4 36.17 2.35 20.59
C GLY A 4 34.99 1.51 21.06
N THR A 5 34.90 1.22 22.37
CA THR A 5 33.78 0.41 22.92
C THR A 5 32.44 1.14 22.85
N ILE A 6 32.44 2.45 23.10
CA ILE A 6 31.21 3.28 23.02
C ILE A 6 30.70 3.38 21.60
N LYS A 7 31.56 3.41 20.59
CA LYS A 7 31.17 3.46 19.18
C LYS A 7 30.55 2.15 18.72
N ILE A 8 31.14 1.01 19.10
CA ILE A 8 30.66 -0.33 18.78
C ILE A 8 29.27 -0.58 19.43
N GLU A 9 29.10 -0.20 20.67
CA GLU A 9 27.82 -0.33 21.39
C GLU A 9 26.72 0.53 20.76
N ARG A 10 27.04 1.74 20.32
CA ARG A 10 26.11 2.64 19.61
C ARG A 10 25.71 2.09 18.24
N ASP A 11 26.65 1.50 17.50
CA ASP A 11 26.36 0.92 16.17
C ASP A 11 25.52 -0.37 16.28
N ASN A 12 25.80 -1.21 17.27
CA ASN A 12 25.01 -2.40 17.59
C ASN A 12 23.58 -2.03 18.00
N MET A 13 23.41 -0.98 18.81
CA MET A 13 22.09 -0.50 19.23
C MET A 13 21.30 0.07 18.06
N LYS A 14 21.93 0.81 17.14
CA LYS A 14 21.30 1.32 15.92
C LYS A 14 20.80 0.18 15.02
N THR A 15 21.63 -0.84 14.79
CA THR A 15 21.30 -2.01 13.99
C THR A 15 20.12 -2.76 14.60
N ARG A 16 20.14 -2.99 15.91
CA ARG A 16 19.05 -3.66 16.63
C ARG A 16 17.72 -2.88 16.53
N LEU A 17 17.79 -1.56 16.62
CA LEU A 17 16.61 -0.70 16.50
C LEU A 17 16.06 -0.68 15.08
N THR A 18 16.93 -0.60 14.08
CA THR A 18 16.57 -0.71 12.65
C THR A 18 15.81 -2.01 12.38
N ASN A 19 16.34 -3.14 12.83
CA ASN A 19 15.71 -4.45 12.65
C ASN A 19 14.34 -4.53 13.35
N LEU A 20 14.26 -4.04 14.60
CA LEU A 20 12.99 -4.01 15.34
C LEU A 20 11.92 -3.16 14.64
N LEU A 21 12.31 -1.98 14.14
CA LEU A 21 11.37 -1.09 13.45
C LEU A 21 10.98 -1.61 12.08
N THR A 22 11.94 -2.18 11.34
CA THR A 22 11.67 -2.85 10.08
C THR A 22 10.66 -3.98 10.28
N PHE A 23 10.84 -4.81 11.32
CA PHE A 23 9.90 -5.88 11.66
C PHE A 23 8.52 -5.34 12.05
N LYS A 24 8.45 -4.33 12.91
CA LYS A 24 7.17 -3.70 13.29
C LYS A 24 6.46 -3.08 12.10
N TYR A 25 7.19 -2.44 11.20
CA TYR A 25 6.62 -1.86 9.99
C TYR A 25 6.19 -2.94 8.99
N ALA A 26 6.94 -4.04 8.85
CA ALA A 26 6.54 -5.18 8.05
C ALA A 26 5.20 -5.78 8.52
N ASN A 27 4.98 -5.82 9.84
CA ASN A 27 3.69 -6.27 10.41
C ASN A 27 2.51 -5.32 10.10
N ILE A 28 2.76 -4.08 9.68
CA ILE A 28 1.73 -3.18 9.12
C ILE A 28 1.59 -3.42 7.61
N GLN A 29 2.71 -3.53 6.89
CA GLN A 29 2.71 -3.73 5.44
C GLN A 29 2.08 -5.05 5.01
N ILE A 30 2.30 -6.12 5.78
CA ILE A 30 1.73 -7.45 5.47
C ILE A 30 0.21 -7.38 5.40
N PRO A 31 -0.55 -7.10 6.48
CA PRO A 31 -2.01 -7.09 6.41
C PRO A 31 -2.54 -6.03 5.42
N HIS A 32 -1.85 -4.90 5.23
CA HIS A 32 -2.21 -3.92 4.22
C HIS A 32 -2.14 -4.49 2.79
N ASN A 33 -1.06 -5.21 2.44
CA ASN A 33 -0.94 -5.86 1.13
C ASN A 33 -1.95 -7.01 0.98
N LEU A 34 -2.23 -7.76 2.04
CA LEU A 34 -3.25 -8.80 2.04
C LEU A 34 -4.65 -8.22 1.81
N LEU A 35 -4.95 -7.03 2.36
CA LEU A 35 -6.19 -6.30 2.07
C LEU A 35 -6.28 -5.87 0.61
N ASN A 36 -5.17 -5.49 -0.03
CA ASN A 36 -5.15 -5.22 -1.47
C ASN A 36 -5.48 -6.48 -2.30
N CYS A 37 -5.11 -7.67 -1.83
CA CYS A 37 -5.56 -8.92 -2.43
C CYS A 37 -7.08 -9.06 -2.34
N VAL A 38 -7.67 -8.90 -1.15
CA VAL A 38 -9.10 -9.09 -0.91
C VAL A 38 -9.96 -8.04 -1.64
N ILE A 39 -9.65 -6.74 -1.48
CA ILE A 39 -10.48 -5.65 -2.05
C ILE A 39 -10.14 -5.39 -3.52
N GLY A 40 -8.88 -5.59 -3.93
CA GLY A 40 -8.43 -5.33 -5.29
C GLY A 40 -8.60 -6.55 -6.17
N SER A 41 -7.77 -7.57 -5.98
CA SER A 41 -7.70 -8.71 -6.90
C SER A 41 -8.94 -9.61 -6.85
N TYR A 42 -9.55 -9.78 -5.67
CA TYR A 42 -10.79 -10.56 -5.51
C TYR A 42 -12.07 -9.72 -5.56
N ALA A 43 -11.97 -8.41 -5.83
CA ALA A 43 -13.13 -7.52 -5.97
C ALA A 43 -14.14 -8.03 -7.00
N ALA A 44 -13.66 -8.45 -8.18
CA ALA A 44 -14.51 -8.94 -9.25
C ALA A 44 -15.23 -10.23 -8.85
N VAL A 45 -14.55 -11.16 -8.18
CA VAL A 45 -15.14 -12.41 -7.66
C VAL A 45 -16.27 -12.10 -6.68
N PHE A 46 -16.01 -11.23 -5.71
CA PHE A 46 -16.99 -10.83 -4.70
C PHE A 46 -18.20 -10.10 -5.28
N LEU A 47 -17.97 -9.08 -6.11
CA LEU A 47 -19.07 -8.28 -6.66
C LEU A 47 -19.89 -9.07 -7.68
N LYS A 48 -19.28 -9.91 -8.51
CA LYS A 48 -20.04 -10.83 -9.40
C LYS A 48 -20.93 -11.79 -8.62
N TYR A 49 -20.41 -12.36 -7.52
CA TYR A 49 -21.20 -13.20 -6.63
C TYR A 49 -22.41 -12.45 -6.02
N LYS A 50 -22.29 -11.14 -5.75
CA LYS A 50 -23.38 -10.27 -5.30
C LYS A 50 -24.30 -9.80 -6.44
N GLY A 51 -24.14 -10.32 -7.66
CA GLY A 51 -24.98 -10.02 -8.82
C GLY A 51 -24.63 -8.72 -9.55
N PHE A 52 -23.42 -8.21 -9.39
CA PHE A 52 -22.95 -7.04 -10.14
C PHE A 52 -22.42 -7.43 -11.51
N THR A 53 -22.69 -6.59 -12.51
CA THR A 53 -22.12 -6.70 -13.85
C THR A 53 -20.68 -6.17 -13.88
N ASN A 54 -19.93 -6.53 -14.93
CA ASN A 54 -18.57 -6.00 -15.13
C ASN A 54 -18.54 -4.47 -15.26
N THR A 55 -19.61 -3.87 -15.82
CA THR A 55 -19.76 -2.40 -15.90
C THR A 55 -19.93 -1.78 -14.52
N GLU A 56 -20.81 -2.33 -13.69
CA GLU A 56 -21.01 -1.87 -12.31
C GLU A 56 -19.74 -2.04 -11.47
N LEU A 57 -19.00 -3.14 -11.65
CA LEU A 57 -17.69 -3.34 -11.05
C LEU A 57 -16.71 -2.21 -11.44
N GLY A 58 -16.59 -1.93 -12.73
CA GLY A 58 -15.72 -0.86 -13.23
C GLY A 58 -16.11 0.51 -12.67
N ILE A 59 -17.43 0.82 -12.60
CA ILE A 59 -17.92 2.07 -12.01
C ILE A 59 -17.58 2.14 -10.51
N ALA A 60 -17.76 1.05 -9.75
CA ALA A 60 -17.45 1.02 -8.32
C ALA A 60 -15.96 1.29 -8.05
N LEU A 61 -15.07 0.62 -8.78
CA LEU A 61 -13.63 0.77 -8.62
C LEU A 61 -13.13 2.15 -9.05
N SER A 62 -13.60 2.66 -10.20
CA SER A 62 -13.20 3.98 -10.71
C SER A 62 -13.72 5.11 -9.83
N THR A 63 -14.96 5.04 -9.36
CA THR A 63 -15.53 6.02 -8.43
C THR A 63 -14.73 6.03 -7.11
N GLY A 64 -14.41 4.85 -6.58
CA GLY A 64 -13.57 4.73 -5.39
C GLY A 64 -12.17 5.35 -5.58
N ALA A 65 -11.56 5.16 -6.74
CA ALA A 65 -10.27 5.75 -7.07
C ALA A 65 -10.35 7.28 -7.19
N ILE A 66 -11.37 7.83 -7.84
CA ILE A 66 -11.58 9.29 -7.96
C ILE A 66 -11.77 9.92 -6.58
N ILE A 67 -12.60 9.33 -5.73
CA ILE A 67 -12.81 9.79 -4.36
C ILE A 67 -11.48 9.76 -3.58
N SER A 68 -10.68 8.70 -3.73
CA SER A 68 -9.37 8.57 -3.09
C SER A 68 -8.41 9.70 -3.50
N ILE A 69 -8.37 10.07 -4.79
CA ILE A 69 -7.54 11.18 -5.29
C ILE A 69 -7.91 12.50 -4.61
N ILE A 70 -9.18 12.73 -4.32
CA ILE A 70 -9.65 13.94 -3.63
C ILE A 70 -9.33 13.88 -2.14
N ILE A 71 -9.53 12.72 -1.51
CA ILE A 71 -9.37 12.55 -0.07
C ILE A 71 -7.89 12.56 0.37
N GLN A 72 -6.97 12.00 -0.43
CA GLN A 72 -5.55 11.89 -0.06
C GLN A 72 -4.90 13.24 0.27
N PRO A 73 -5.01 14.31 -0.54
CA PRO A 73 -4.47 15.63 -0.18
C PRO A 73 -5.12 16.23 1.06
N ILE A 74 -6.41 15.96 1.29
CA ILE A 74 -7.13 16.43 2.47
C ILE A 74 -6.56 15.77 3.73
N ILE A 75 -6.36 14.45 3.70
CA ILE A 75 -5.74 13.69 4.80
C ILE A 75 -4.32 14.20 5.06
N ALA A 76 -3.51 14.39 4.01
CA ALA A 76 -2.14 14.89 4.13
C ALA A 76 -2.12 16.28 4.77
N SER A 77 -2.93 17.20 4.24
CA SER A 77 -3.03 18.56 4.80
C SER A 77 -3.56 18.59 6.24
N PHE A 78 -4.47 17.68 6.58
CA PHE A 78 -4.99 17.55 7.94
C PHE A 78 -3.91 17.03 8.90
N ALA A 79 -3.15 16.03 8.47
CA ALA A 79 -2.04 15.47 9.24
C ALA A 79 -0.92 16.50 9.48
N ASP A 80 -0.63 17.36 8.48
CA ASP A 80 0.43 18.39 8.56
C ASP A 80 0.02 19.59 9.41
N LYS A 81 -1.26 19.98 9.40
CA LYS A 81 -1.77 21.17 10.09
C LYS A 81 -2.21 20.93 11.54
N THR A 82 -2.43 19.69 11.90
CA THR A 82 -3.01 19.34 13.21
C THR A 82 -1.93 18.81 14.13
N ASP A 83 -1.39 19.66 15.03
CA ASP A 83 -0.50 19.24 16.11
C ASP A 83 -1.13 18.23 17.09
N LYS A 84 -2.46 18.10 17.06
CA LYS A 84 -3.23 17.24 17.98
C LYS A 84 -3.29 15.77 17.55
N LEU A 85 -3.15 15.44 16.26
CA LEU A 85 -3.25 14.08 15.77
C LEU A 85 -1.96 13.66 15.07
N THR A 86 -1.38 12.57 15.55
CA THR A 86 -0.23 11.95 14.88
C THR A 86 -0.67 11.21 13.62
N LEU A 87 0.21 11.11 12.63
CA LEU A 87 -0.04 10.34 11.39
C LEU A 87 -0.49 8.90 11.68
N ARG A 88 0.02 8.30 12.76
CA ARG A 88 -0.42 6.99 13.25
C ARG A 88 -1.89 6.99 13.68
N GLN A 89 -2.37 8.02 14.38
CA GLN A 89 -3.77 8.11 14.80
C GLN A 89 -4.70 8.31 13.62
N VAL A 90 -4.30 9.10 12.63
CA VAL A 90 -5.03 9.25 11.36
C VAL A 90 -5.15 7.90 10.66
N ASN A 91 -4.04 7.13 10.58
CA ASN A 91 -4.05 5.80 10.01
C ASN A 91 -5.02 4.86 10.75
N MET A 92 -4.99 4.86 12.10
CA MET A 92 -5.89 4.05 12.92
C MET A 92 -7.36 4.41 12.71
N LEU A 93 -7.68 5.70 12.54
CA LEU A 93 -9.05 6.16 12.26
C LEU A 93 -9.56 5.60 10.93
N LEU A 94 -8.76 5.70 9.87
CA LEU A 94 -9.12 5.17 8.56
C LEU A 94 -9.29 3.64 8.58
N ILE A 95 -8.42 2.93 9.30
CA ILE A 95 -8.52 1.49 9.51
C ILE A 95 -9.82 1.13 10.25
N ALA A 96 -10.15 1.85 11.33
CA ALA A 96 -11.38 1.63 12.10
C ALA A 96 -12.63 1.90 11.26
N MET A 97 -12.64 2.94 10.41
CA MET A 97 -13.74 3.21 9.49
C MET A 97 -13.95 2.04 8.52
N ASN A 98 -12.88 1.51 7.90
CA ASN A 98 -13.00 0.35 7.02
C ASN A 98 -13.43 -0.91 7.76
N PHE A 99 -12.96 -1.12 8.98
CA PHE A 99 -13.40 -2.23 9.81
C PHE A 99 -14.92 -2.18 10.07
N LEU A 100 -15.46 -1.00 10.40
CA LEU A 100 -16.90 -0.79 10.57
C LEU A 100 -17.68 -1.05 9.27
N LEU A 101 -17.17 -0.61 8.12
CA LEU A 101 -17.79 -0.92 6.82
C LEU A 101 -17.87 -2.43 6.55
N GLY A 102 -16.86 -3.20 6.98
CA GLY A 102 -16.88 -4.66 6.93
C GLY A 102 -17.99 -5.27 7.78
N PHE A 103 -18.27 -4.73 8.96
CA PHE A 103 -19.42 -5.16 9.77
C PHE A 103 -20.75 -4.86 9.11
N ILE A 104 -20.89 -3.70 8.46
CA ILE A 104 -22.09 -3.36 7.69
C ILE A 104 -22.29 -4.37 6.56
N MET A 105 -21.20 -4.79 5.89
CA MET A 105 -21.29 -5.82 4.84
C MET A 105 -21.63 -7.22 5.39
N LEU A 106 -21.18 -7.53 6.61
CA LEU A 106 -21.42 -8.87 7.21
C LEU A 106 -22.84 -9.01 7.78
N PHE A 107 -23.30 -8.01 8.52
CA PHE A 107 -24.55 -8.07 9.29
C PHE A 107 -25.68 -7.21 8.72
N GLY A 108 -25.38 -6.31 7.79
CA GLY A 108 -26.36 -5.40 7.20
C GLY A 108 -27.27 -6.06 6.16
N ASN A 109 -28.28 -5.29 5.75
CA ASN A 109 -29.10 -5.68 4.60
C ASN A 109 -28.22 -5.67 3.33
N ASN A 110 -27.95 -6.86 2.79
CA ASN A 110 -27.11 -7.06 1.60
C ASN A 110 -27.82 -6.67 0.29
N SER A 111 -28.68 -5.63 0.31
CA SER A 111 -29.25 -5.11 -0.93
C SER A 111 -28.14 -4.55 -1.83
N LYS A 112 -28.28 -4.78 -3.13
CA LYS A 112 -27.29 -4.41 -4.14
C LYS A 112 -26.81 -2.95 -4.02
N PRO A 113 -27.69 -1.92 -3.83
CA PRO A 113 -27.25 -0.53 -3.68
C PRO A 113 -26.38 -0.29 -2.44
N ILE A 114 -26.70 -0.94 -1.31
CA ILE A 114 -25.92 -0.78 -0.07
C ILE A 114 -24.53 -1.39 -0.24
N VAL A 115 -24.44 -2.61 -0.78
CA VAL A 115 -23.14 -3.25 -1.07
C VAL A 115 -22.30 -2.38 -1.99
N PHE A 116 -22.92 -1.78 -3.02
CA PHE A 116 -22.25 -0.91 -3.97
C PHE A 116 -21.64 0.33 -3.29
N LEU A 117 -22.44 1.05 -2.50
CA LEU A 117 -21.98 2.25 -1.80
C LEU A 117 -20.89 1.93 -0.76
N VAL A 118 -21.11 0.88 0.05
CA VAL A 118 -20.12 0.46 1.07
C VAL A 118 -18.81 0.05 0.40
N PHE A 119 -18.86 -0.68 -0.71
CA PHE A 119 -17.67 -1.09 -1.45
C PHE A 119 -16.90 0.11 -2.01
N ILE A 120 -17.57 1.11 -2.60
CA ILE A 120 -16.95 2.34 -3.10
C ILE A 120 -16.20 3.06 -1.97
N VAL A 121 -16.86 3.27 -0.83
CA VAL A 121 -16.26 3.96 0.32
C VAL A 121 -15.08 3.15 0.88
N ALA A 122 -15.26 1.83 1.05
CA ALA A 122 -14.19 0.95 1.53
C ALA A 122 -12.95 0.97 0.62
N ASN A 123 -13.17 0.88 -0.69
CA ASN A 123 -12.08 0.94 -1.69
C ASN A 123 -11.38 2.31 -1.67
N SER A 124 -12.14 3.41 -1.56
CA SER A 124 -11.58 4.77 -1.47
C SER A 124 -10.65 4.94 -0.27
N ILE A 125 -11.08 4.45 0.89
CA ILE A 125 -10.28 4.51 2.11
C ILE A 125 -9.06 3.58 2.00
N GLN A 126 -9.20 2.38 1.42
CA GLN A 126 -8.08 1.44 1.24
C GLN A 126 -6.99 2.04 0.34
N LEU A 127 -7.36 2.68 -0.75
CA LEU A 127 -6.40 3.36 -1.64
C LEU A 127 -5.70 4.52 -0.93
N SER A 128 -6.43 5.26 -0.08
CA SER A 128 -5.87 6.36 0.72
C SER A 128 -4.93 5.86 1.82
N LEU A 129 -5.23 4.72 2.45
CA LEU A 129 -4.38 4.08 3.46
C LEU A 129 -2.98 3.77 2.94
N THR A 130 -2.83 3.38 1.67
CA THR A 130 -1.52 3.12 1.05
C THR A 130 -0.57 4.31 1.21
N SER A 131 -1.06 5.52 0.92
CA SER A 131 -0.27 6.75 1.04
C SER A 131 0.09 7.06 2.50
N VAL A 132 -0.86 6.90 3.43
CA VAL A 132 -0.67 7.19 4.85
C VAL A 132 0.31 6.20 5.50
N ILE A 133 0.22 4.91 5.18
CA ILE A 133 1.14 3.88 5.67
C ILE A 133 2.56 4.14 5.15
N ASN A 134 2.72 4.53 3.89
CA ASN A 134 4.02 4.88 3.34
C ASN A 134 4.59 6.15 4.00
N ALA A 135 3.76 7.17 4.23
CA ALA A 135 4.16 8.39 4.92
C ALA A 135 4.61 8.11 6.37
N LEU A 136 3.99 7.13 7.05
CA LEU A 136 4.40 6.70 8.38
C LEU A 136 5.85 6.19 8.40
N ALA A 137 6.30 5.43 7.39
CA ALA A 137 7.69 4.99 7.28
C ALA A 137 8.64 6.18 7.04
N VAL A 138 8.25 7.10 6.15
CA VAL A 138 9.05 8.30 5.84
C VAL A 138 9.21 9.18 7.07
N GLU A 139 8.19 9.34 7.91
CA GLU A 139 8.26 10.08 9.16
C GLU A 139 9.38 9.55 10.08
N TYR A 140 9.52 8.23 10.21
CA TYR A 140 10.57 7.63 11.03
C TYR A 140 11.96 7.79 10.40
N ILE A 141 12.07 7.64 9.07
CA ILE A 141 13.31 7.86 8.33
C ILE A 141 13.77 9.32 8.50
N ASN A 142 12.87 10.29 8.42
CA ASN A 142 13.16 11.71 8.61
C ASN A 142 13.59 12.04 10.05
N LYS A 143 13.19 11.24 11.03
CA LYS A 143 13.68 11.32 12.42
C LYS A 143 15.06 10.69 12.60
N GLY A 144 15.73 10.31 11.52
CA GLY A 144 17.08 9.71 11.54
C GLY A 144 17.10 8.23 11.92
N ILE A 145 15.95 7.57 11.93
CA ILE A 145 15.83 6.16 12.27
C ILE A 145 15.73 5.37 10.97
N PHE A 146 16.77 4.58 10.68
CA PHE A 146 16.80 3.80 9.47
C PHE A 146 15.75 2.67 9.54
N LEU A 147 14.93 2.56 8.51
CA LEU A 147 13.93 1.50 8.34
C LEU A 147 14.11 0.87 6.94
N ASN A 148 14.25 -0.44 6.87
CA ASN A 148 14.39 -1.11 5.60
C ASN A 148 13.02 -1.32 4.93
N PHE A 149 12.58 -0.28 4.23
CA PHE A 149 11.29 -0.25 3.53
C PHE A 149 11.17 -1.38 2.48
N GLY A 150 12.27 -1.68 1.77
CA GLY A 150 12.27 -2.73 0.74
C GLY A 150 12.01 -4.13 1.31
N VAL A 151 12.63 -4.46 2.44
CA VAL A 151 12.39 -5.75 3.13
C VAL A 151 10.95 -5.84 3.62
N ALA A 152 10.43 -4.79 4.24
CA ALA A 152 9.06 -4.79 4.73
C ALA A 152 8.03 -4.98 3.59
N ARG A 153 8.25 -4.31 2.46
CA ARG A 153 7.40 -4.44 1.27
C ARG A 153 7.52 -5.81 0.62
N GLY A 154 8.74 -6.36 0.51
CA GLY A 154 8.97 -7.70 -0.03
C GLY A 154 8.28 -8.81 0.78
N LEU A 155 8.29 -8.72 2.12
CA LEU A 155 7.53 -9.62 2.98
C LEU A 155 6.01 -9.49 2.71
N GLY A 156 5.52 -8.27 2.46
CA GLY A 156 4.13 -8.06 2.06
C GLY A 156 3.77 -8.77 0.76
N SER A 157 4.62 -8.71 -0.28
CA SER A 157 4.39 -9.40 -1.55
C SER A 157 4.45 -10.93 -1.40
N LEU A 158 5.36 -11.45 -0.56
CA LEU A 158 5.42 -12.88 -0.27
C LEU A 158 4.12 -13.38 0.38
N MET A 159 3.65 -12.65 1.40
CA MET A 159 2.40 -13.01 2.08
C MET A 159 1.18 -12.82 1.18
N PHE A 160 1.21 -11.87 0.25
CA PHE A 160 0.19 -11.71 -0.80
C PHE A 160 0.12 -12.97 -1.68
N ALA A 161 1.26 -13.52 -2.13
CA ALA A 161 1.30 -14.74 -2.90
C ALA A 161 0.67 -15.92 -2.15
N ILE A 162 1.00 -16.08 -0.87
CA ILE A 162 0.45 -17.14 -0.03
C ILE A 162 -1.07 -16.97 0.16
N LEU A 163 -1.53 -15.75 0.48
CA LEU A 163 -2.94 -15.50 0.69
C LEU A 163 -3.75 -15.64 -0.59
N SER A 164 -3.22 -15.21 -1.75
CA SER A 164 -3.94 -15.33 -3.02
C SER A 164 -4.19 -16.78 -3.40
N LEU A 165 -3.22 -17.69 -3.17
CA LEU A 165 -3.42 -19.13 -3.31
C LEU A 165 -4.49 -19.65 -2.34
N ALA A 166 -4.36 -19.32 -1.07
CA ALA A 166 -5.30 -19.79 -0.05
C ALA A 166 -6.73 -19.30 -0.30
N LEU A 167 -6.91 -18.02 -0.66
CA LEU A 167 -8.22 -17.46 -0.97
C LEU A 167 -8.83 -18.07 -2.24
N GLY A 168 -8.02 -18.31 -3.28
CA GLY A 168 -8.48 -18.96 -4.49
C GLY A 168 -9.11 -20.30 -4.19
N PHE A 169 -8.41 -21.14 -3.41
CA PHE A 169 -8.88 -22.44 -2.99
C PHE A 169 -10.10 -22.35 -2.06
N ILE A 170 -10.05 -21.50 -1.03
CA ILE A 170 -11.14 -21.36 -0.05
C ILE A 170 -12.42 -20.83 -0.69
N VAL A 171 -12.32 -19.84 -1.59
CA VAL A 171 -13.48 -19.28 -2.29
C VAL A 171 -14.14 -20.32 -3.19
N GLU A 172 -13.35 -21.19 -3.83
CA GLU A 172 -13.87 -22.24 -4.71
C GLU A 172 -14.64 -23.31 -3.94
N ILE A 173 -14.14 -23.75 -2.79
CA ILE A 173 -14.78 -24.81 -1.98
C ILE A 173 -15.91 -24.30 -1.06
N SER A 174 -15.95 -22.99 -0.77
CA SER A 174 -16.99 -22.40 0.09
C SER A 174 -17.91 -21.48 -0.69
N ASN A 175 -17.75 -20.19 -0.51
CA ASN A 175 -18.42 -19.15 -1.29
C ASN A 175 -17.68 -17.82 -1.13
N PRO A 176 -17.85 -16.85 -2.07
CA PRO A 176 -17.16 -15.56 -2.01
C PRO A 176 -17.49 -14.67 -0.81
N ASN A 177 -18.51 -14.96 0.01
CA ASN A 177 -18.76 -14.21 1.25
C ASN A 177 -17.62 -14.38 2.28
N ILE A 178 -16.81 -15.43 2.18
CA ILE A 178 -15.62 -15.64 3.04
C ILE A 178 -14.65 -14.48 2.93
N LEU A 179 -14.66 -13.75 1.80
CA LEU A 179 -13.84 -12.56 1.60
C LEU A 179 -14.18 -11.43 2.59
N ILE A 180 -15.44 -11.32 3.06
CA ILE A 180 -15.82 -10.35 4.09
C ILE A 180 -15.16 -10.71 5.43
N LEU A 181 -15.11 -12.00 5.76
CA LEU A 181 -14.46 -12.47 6.99
C LEU A 181 -12.95 -12.22 6.93
N ALA A 182 -12.31 -12.58 5.81
CA ALA A 182 -10.90 -12.28 5.57
C ALA A 182 -10.60 -10.78 5.68
N TYR A 183 -11.45 -9.93 5.10
CA TYR A 183 -11.37 -8.48 5.20
C TYR A 183 -11.40 -8.01 6.67
N LEU A 184 -12.34 -8.47 7.47
CA LEU A 184 -12.46 -8.08 8.88
C LEU A 184 -11.24 -8.52 9.70
N ILE A 185 -10.80 -9.76 9.54
CA ILE A 185 -9.61 -10.28 10.23
C ILE A 185 -8.38 -9.45 9.89
N LEU A 186 -8.17 -9.14 8.61
CA LEU A 186 -7.01 -8.38 8.15
C LEU A 186 -7.04 -6.93 8.64
N TYR A 187 -8.21 -6.27 8.66
CA TYR A 187 -8.33 -4.93 9.23
C TYR A 187 -8.12 -4.91 10.74
N PHE A 188 -8.57 -5.93 11.45
CA PHE A 188 -8.29 -6.09 12.86
C PHE A 188 -6.77 -6.24 13.11
N LEU A 189 -6.09 -7.09 12.35
CA LEU A 189 -4.64 -7.27 12.42
C LEU A 189 -3.89 -5.98 12.07
N LEU A 190 -4.34 -5.25 11.03
CA LEU A 190 -3.76 -3.98 10.63
C LEU A 190 -3.91 -2.92 11.75
N PHE A 191 -5.10 -2.84 12.35
CA PHE A 191 -5.37 -1.94 13.48
C PHE A 191 -4.45 -2.26 14.67
N TRP A 192 -4.39 -3.52 15.07
CA TRP A 192 -3.58 -3.98 16.19
C TRP A 192 -2.09 -3.70 15.98
N ASN A 193 -1.56 -4.03 14.81
CA ASN A 193 -0.16 -3.76 14.47
C ASN A 193 0.15 -2.26 14.43
N THR A 194 -0.75 -1.44 13.88
CA THR A 194 -0.61 0.02 13.88
C THR A 194 -0.68 0.60 15.30
N PHE A 195 -1.52 0.03 16.16
CA PHE A 195 -1.60 0.41 17.57
C PHE A 195 -0.30 0.11 18.33
N LEU A 196 0.34 -1.04 18.05
CA LEU A 196 1.61 -1.44 18.64
C LEU A 196 2.83 -0.72 18.04
N PHE A 197 2.64 -0.01 16.93
CA PHE A 197 3.70 0.72 16.24
C PHE A 197 4.03 2.02 16.99
N LYS A 198 4.75 1.88 18.11
CA LYS A 198 5.27 3.00 18.92
C LYS A 198 6.77 2.82 19.16
N LEU A 199 7.51 3.90 19.09
CA LEU A 199 8.86 3.97 19.66
C LEU A 199 8.77 4.28 21.16
N LYS A 200 9.51 3.53 21.95
CA LYS A 200 9.68 3.88 23.37
C LYS A 200 10.38 5.24 23.47
N PRO A 201 9.95 6.12 24.41
CA PRO A 201 10.55 7.46 24.59
C PRO A 201 12.07 7.41 24.83
N SER A 202 12.56 6.33 25.44
CA SER A 202 13.99 6.09 25.67
C SER A 202 14.81 6.05 24.37
N TYR A 203 14.25 5.58 23.28
CA TYR A 203 14.93 5.55 21.98
C TYR A 203 14.89 6.91 21.25
N GLN A 204 13.87 7.73 21.47
CA GLN A 204 13.77 9.06 20.87
C GLN A 204 14.91 9.98 21.33
N LYS A 205 15.34 9.90 22.60
CA LYS A 205 16.44 10.72 23.14
C LYS A 205 17.81 10.46 22.48
N HIS A 206 18.04 9.26 21.94
CA HIS A 206 19.31 8.91 21.29
C HIS A 206 19.40 9.34 19.82
N PHE A 207 18.28 9.75 19.20
CA PHE A 207 18.20 10.13 17.79
C PHE A 207 17.89 11.61 17.57
N THR A 208 17.68 12.39 18.65
CA THR A 208 17.61 13.85 18.61
C THR A 208 19.01 14.49 18.48
N SER A 209 19.81 14.01 17.55
CA SER A 209 20.77 14.90 16.88
C SER A 209 20.02 15.40 15.64
N PRO A 210 19.80 16.69 15.51
CA PRO A 210 19.27 17.23 14.28
C PRO A 210 20.35 17.01 13.22
N ALA A 211 20.22 16.00 12.39
CA ALA A 211 20.62 16.18 11.02
C ALA A 211 19.65 17.23 10.47
N LYS A 212 19.79 18.47 10.93
CA LYS A 212 19.52 19.63 10.12
C LYS A 212 20.48 19.52 8.92
N ASN A 213 20.16 18.66 7.98
CA ASN A 213 20.42 19.03 6.61
C ASN A 213 19.66 20.33 6.48
N LYS A 214 20.40 21.41 6.59
CA LYS A 214 20.11 22.70 6.04
C LYS A 214 19.97 22.53 4.51
N ILE A 215 18.91 21.88 4.09
CA ILE A 215 18.24 22.31 2.88
C ILE A 215 17.77 23.70 3.29
N SER A 216 18.53 24.69 2.81
CA SER A 216 18.34 26.07 3.10
C SER A 216 16.85 26.39 3.10
N GLU A 217 16.32 26.83 4.24
CA GLU A 217 14.97 27.43 4.39
C GLU A 217 14.76 28.64 3.47
N ASN A 218 15.79 28.98 2.68
CA ASN A 218 15.77 30.10 1.72
C ASN A 218 15.24 29.72 0.34
N GLU A 219 14.85 28.44 0.08
CA GLU A 219 14.24 28.02 -1.20
C GLU A 219 12.95 27.21 -1.04
N ALA A 220 12.20 27.39 0.04
CA ALA A 220 10.78 27.10 -0.03
C ALA A 220 10.20 28.14 -1.00
N PRO A 221 9.74 27.77 -2.20
CA PRO A 221 9.08 28.71 -3.06
C PRO A 221 7.81 29.16 -2.36
N LYS A 222 7.86 30.36 -1.78
CA LYS A 222 6.69 31.15 -1.39
C LYS A 222 5.97 31.54 -2.68
N SER A 223 5.43 30.62 -3.39
CA SER A 223 4.41 30.90 -4.39
C SER A 223 3.53 29.67 -4.52
N SER A 224 2.25 29.87 -4.39
CA SER A 224 1.21 29.00 -4.91
C SER A 224 1.37 28.87 -6.44
N SER A 225 2.49 28.30 -6.88
CA SER A 225 2.63 27.97 -8.30
C SER A 225 1.59 26.89 -8.56
N SER A 226 0.54 27.27 -9.29
CA SER A 226 -0.50 26.37 -9.77
C SER A 226 0.15 25.05 -10.22
N THR A 227 -0.38 23.92 -9.80
CA THR A 227 0.04 22.57 -10.24
C THR A 227 0.19 22.52 -11.77
N PHE A 228 -0.63 23.29 -12.47
CA PHE A 228 -0.57 23.42 -13.92
C PHE A 228 0.71 24.12 -14.41
N ALA A 229 1.20 25.12 -13.68
CA ALA A 229 2.47 25.79 -14.00
C ALA A 229 3.67 24.85 -13.84
N PHE A 230 3.63 23.93 -12.86
CA PHE A 230 4.64 22.89 -12.69
C PHE A 230 4.72 21.97 -13.92
N PHE A 231 3.59 21.44 -14.38
CA PHE A 231 3.54 20.57 -15.56
C PHE A 231 4.01 21.27 -16.83
N LYS A 232 3.67 22.55 -17.01
CA LYS A 232 4.13 23.36 -18.14
C LYS A 232 5.65 23.63 -18.08
N LYS A 233 6.20 23.82 -16.88
CA LYS A 233 7.65 24.07 -16.67
C LYS A 233 8.48 22.82 -16.93
N TYR A 234 8.02 21.63 -16.49
CA TYR A 234 8.77 20.37 -16.57
C TYR A 234 8.19 19.40 -17.60
N LYS A 235 8.12 19.82 -18.87
CA LYS A 235 7.50 19.05 -19.97
C LYS A 235 8.02 17.60 -20.10
N ARG A 236 9.34 17.37 -19.98
CA ARG A 236 9.94 16.03 -20.08
C ARG A 236 9.48 15.12 -18.95
N PHE A 237 9.37 15.66 -17.75
CA PHE A 237 8.87 14.92 -16.58
C PHE A 237 7.38 14.62 -16.73
N THR A 238 6.60 15.58 -17.24
CA THR A 238 5.17 15.39 -17.53
C THR A 238 4.96 14.27 -18.54
N LEU A 239 5.73 14.26 -19.64
CA LEU A 239 5.65 13.18 -20.63
C LEU A 239 6.02 11.80 -20.03
N PHE A 240 7.04 11.79 -19.20
CA PHE A 240 7.41 10.55 -18.44
C PHE A 240 6.27 10.08 -17.54
N LEU A 241 5.62 10.97 -16.79
CA LEU A 241 4.47 10.64 -15.94
C LEU A 241 3.31 10.08 -16.76
N ILE A 242 2.99 10.68 -17.92
CA ILE A 242 1.93 10.17 -18.81
C ILE A 242 2.27 8.75 -19.27
N GLY A 243 3.50 8.49 -19.70
CA GLY A 243 3.93 7.14 -20.12
C GLY A 243 3.78 6.11 -19.00
N VAL A 244 4.27 6.42 -17.79
CA VAL A 244 4.13 5.54 -16.62
C VAL A 244 2.67 5.31 -16.26
N THR A 245 1.83 6.34 -16.34
CA THR A 245 0.39 6.22 -16.06
C THR A 245 -0.29 5.27 -17.05
N LEU A 246 0.01 5.38 -18.34
CA LEU A 246 -0.56 4.49 -19.36
C LEU A 246 -0.13 3.03 -19.15
N MET A 247 1.15 2.79 -18.82
CA MET A 247 1.63 1.44 -18.48
C MET A 247 0.89 0.89 -17.25
N TYR A 248 0.81 1.67 -16.18
CA TYR A 248 0.15 1.25 -14.96
C TYR A 248 -1.35 1.02 -15.15
N TYR A 249 -1.97 1.81 -16.03
CA TYR A 249 -3.38 1.62 -16.41
C TYR A 249 -3.61 0.25 -17.06
N SER A 250 -2.75 -0.15 -18.01
CA SER A 250 -2.85 -1.47 -18.66
C SER A 250 -2.72 -2.62 -17.65
N TYR A 251 -1.75 -2.52 -16.74
CA TYR A 251 -1.58 -3.48 -15.65
C TYR A 251 -2.82 -3.55 -14.75
N LEU A 252 -3.36 -2.41 -14.37
CA LEU A 252 -4.54 -2.33 -13.49
C LEU A 252 -5.77 -2.96 -14.14
N MET A 253 -5.98 -2.73 -15.44
CA MET A 253 -7.08 -3.34 -16.20
C MET A 253 -7.00 -4.86 -16.22
N ILE A 254 -5.81 -5.41 -16.52
CA ILE A 254 -5.61 -6.87 -16.52
C ILE A 254 -5.88 -7.44 -15.12
N ASN A 255 -5.32 -6.85 -14.07
CA ASN A 255 -5.53 -7.34 -12.70
C ASN A 255 -7.00 -7.27 -12.26
N THR A 256 -7.71 -6.20 -12.61
CA THR A 256 -9.11 -6.02 -12.22
C THR A 256 -10.03 -7.07 -12.84
N TYR A 257 -9.79 -7.39 -14.11
CA TYR A 257 -10.62 -8.33 -14.86
C TYR A 257 -9.97 -9.70 -15.04
N LEU A 258 -8.92 -10.01 -14.27
CA LEU A 258 -8.19 -11.26 -14.40
C LEU A 258 -9.08 -12.49 -14.23
N ILE A 259 -10.06 -12.46 -13.32
CA ILE A 259 -11.03 -13.55 -13.17
C ILE A 259 -11.85 -13.76 -14.44
N ASN A 260 -12.26 -12.71 -15.14
CA ASN A 260 -13.02 -12.84 -16.38
C ASN A 260 -12.18 -13.48 -17.50
N ILE A 261 -10.87 -13.15 -17.54
CA ILE A 261 -9.92 -13.77 -18.47
C ILE A 261 -9.78 -15.26 -18.12
N VAL A 262 -9.57 -15.59 -16.85
CA VAL A 262 -9.43 -16.98 -16.38
C VAL A 262 -10.70 -17.79 -16.69
N GLU A 263 -11.89 -17.25 -16.42
CA GLU A 263 -13.16 -17.89 -16.72
C GLU A 263 -13.37 -18.11 -18.23
N SER A 264 -12.90 -17.21 -19.09
CA SER A 264 -13.01 -17.37 -20.54
C SER A 264 -12.21 -18.56 -21.09
N PHE A 265 -11.20 -19.03 -20.34
CA PHE A 265 -10.42 -20.23 -20.63
C PHE A 265 -10.90 -21.46 -19.83
N GLY A 266 -12.08 -21.39 -19.18
CA GLY A 266 -12.63 -22.48 -18.39
C GLY A 266 -12.02 -22.63 -16.99
N GLY A 267 -11.25 -21.63 -16.53
CA GLY A 267 -10.69 -21.62 -15.18
C GLY A 267 -11.68 -21.06 -14.15
N ASN A 268 -11.26 -21.09 -12.90
CA ASN A 268 -12.07 -20.71 -11.72
C ASN A 268 -11.27 -19.82 -10.75
N SER A 269 -11.82 -19.60 -9.55
CA SER A 269 -11.16 -18.78 -8.50
C SER A 269 -9.83 -19.37 -8.02
N GLU A 270 -9.66 -20.68 -8.06
CA GLU A 270 -8.39 -21.34 -7.74
C GLU A 270 -7.30 -20.94 -8.77
N ASN A 271 -7.62 -21.01 -10.07
CA ASN A 271 -6.70 -20.60 -11.13
C ASN A 271 -6.34 -19.10 -11.04
N LEU A 272 -7.30 -18.24 -10.65
CA LEU A 272 -7.04 -16.83 -10.32
C LEU A 272 -5.98 -16.73 -9.20
N GLY A 273 -6.18 -17.46 -8.10
CA GLY A 273 -5.25 -17.46 -6.96
C GLY A 273 -3.84 -17.89 -7.35
N ILE A 274 -3.72 -18.94 -8.17
CA ILE A 274 -2.43 -19.42 -8.70
C ILE A 274 -1.76 -18.34 -9.56
N GLY A 275 -2.51 -17.72 -10.47
CA GLY A 275 -1.99 -16.65 -11.35
C GLY A 275 -1.45 -15.46 -10.56
N LEU A 276 -2.21 -14.98 -9.56
CA LEU A 276 -1.80 -13.89 -8.67
C LEU A 276 -0.57 -14.27 -7.84
N ALA A 277 -0.52 -15.50 -7.33
CA ALA A 277 0.61 -15.97 -6.55
C ALA A 277 1.89 -16.08 -7.39
N LEU A 278 1.80 -16.59 -8.62
CA LEU A 278 2.93 -16.66 -9.55
C LEU A 278 3.45 -15.25 -9.87
N ALA A 279 2.56 -14.30 -10.17
CA ALA A 279 2.94 -12.91 -10.42
C ALA A 279 3.71 -12.31 -9.24
N ALA A 280 3.18 -12.45 -8.01
CA ALA A 280 3.81 -11.95 -6.79
C ALA A 280 5.14 -12.70 -6.48
N ALA A 281 5.21 -14.02 -6.70
CA ALA A 281 6.41 -14.80 -6.46
C ALA A 281 7.54 -14.40 -7.43
N LEU A 282 7.25 -14.12 -8.70
CA LEU A 282 8.22 -13.64 -9.68
C LEU A 282 8.74 -12.23 -9.39
N GLU A 283 7.96 -11.39 -8.67
CA GLU A 283 8.40 -10.07 -8.23
C GLU A 283 9.52 -10.14 -7.18
N LEU A 284 9.55 -11.17 -6.33
CA LEU A 284 10.50 -11.29 -5.21
C LEU A 284 11.97 -11.34 -5.65
N PRO A 285 12.41 -12.17 -6.64
CA PRO A 285 13.79 -12.19 -7.11
C PRO A 285 14.22 -10.85 -7.71
N VAL A 286 13.30 -10.17 -8.39
CA VAL A 286 13.55 -8.85 -8.99
C VAL A 286 13.77 -7.81 -7.89
N MET A 287 12.89 -7.77 -6.87
CA MET A 287 13.03 -6.88 -5.72
C MET A 287 14.32 -7.14 -4.93
N ALA A 288 14.66 -8.41 -4.67
CA ALA A 288 15.89 -8.80 -3.98
C ALA A 288 17.16 -8.41 -4.77
N SER A 289 17.10 -8.50 -6.10
CA SER A 289 18.20 -8.17 -7.00
C SER A 289 18.29 -6.67 -7.34
N PHE A 290 17.28 -5.88 -7.03
CA PHE A 290 17.14 -4.49 -7.51
C PHE A 290 18.33 -3.61 -7.16
N THR A 291 18.85 -3.71 -5.94
CA THR A 291 20.05 -2.95 -5.51
C THR A 291 21.30 -3.33 -6.34
N LYS A 292 21.44 -4.61 -6.72
CA LYS A 292 22.53 -5.09 -7.58
C LYS A 292 22.34 -4.61 -9.02
N LEU A 293 21.11 -4.63 -9.52
CA LEU A 293 20.74 -4.15 -10.86
C LEU A 293 21.02 -2.64 -11.00
N LEU A 294 20.69 -1.82 -9.99
CA LEU A 294 20.98 -0.39 -9.97
C LEU A 294 22.47 -0.05 -9.95
N LYS A 295 23.32 -0.95 -9.40
CA LYS A 295 24.78 -0.79 -9.48
C LYS A 295 25.35 -1.07 -10.87
N ARG A 296 24.68 -1.92 -11.64
CA ARG A 296 25.14 -2.38 -12.97
C ARG A 296 24.50 -1.61 -14.12
N PHE A 297 23.24 -1.22 -13.99
CA PHE A 297 22.45 -0.56 -15.03
C PHE A 297 21.92 0.78 -14.56
N LYS A 298 21.84 1.75 -15.48
CA LYS A 298 21.20 3.05 -15.19
C LYS A 298 19.70 2.85 -14.98
N CYS A 299 19.13 3.52 -13.99
CA CYS A 299 17.69 3.45 -13.68
C CYS A 299 16.80 3.71 -14.92
N SER A 300 17.20 4.65 -15.80
CA SER A 300 16.51 4.95 -17.06
C SER A 300 16.48 3.74 -18.02
N PHE A 301 17.53 2.89 -18.03
CA PHE A 301 17.55 1.67 -18.84
C PHE A 301 16.57 0.63 -18.28
N ILE A 302 16.60 0.41 -16.97
CA ILE A 302 15.71 -0.55 -16.29
C ILE A 302 14.25 -0.19 -16.54
N ILE A 303 13.88 1.10 -16.41
CA ILE A 303 12.51 1.56 -16.68
C ILE A 303 12.10 1.31 -18.14
N LYS A 304 12.96 1.64 -19.11
CA LYS A 304 12.66 1.42 -20.53
C LYS A 304 12.54 -0.06 -20.87
N PHE A 305 13.43 -0.87 -20.30
CA PHE A 305 13.38 -2.33 -20.48
C PHE A 305 12.09 -2.92 -19.88
N SER A 306 11.73 -2.52 -18.67
CA SER A 306 10.48 -2.91 -18.05
C SER A 306 9.25 -2.52 -18.90
N ALA A 307 9.27 -1.36 -19.54
CA ALA A 307 8.17 -0.89 -20.38
C ALA A 307 7.89 -1.77 -21.62
N VAL A 308 8.86 -2.54 -22.07
CA VAL A 308 8.68 -3.46 -23.22
C VAL A 308 7.85 -4.69 -22.84
N PHE A 309 7.81 -5.04 -21.54
CA PHE A 309 7.10 -6.23 -21.03
C PHE A 309 5.74 -5.91 -20.42
N TYR A 310 5.33 -4.66 -20.43
CA TYR A 310 4.02 -4.20 -20.00
C TYR A 310 3.05 -4.06 -21.18
#